data_6a608a9c2c68175fe2c48fddf7c9ca15
#
_entry.id   6a608a9c2c68175fe2c48fddf7c9ca15
#
_cell.length_a   1.000
_cell.length_b   1.000
_cell.length_c   1.000
_cell.angle_alpha   90.00
_cell.angle_beta   90.00
_cell.angle_gamma   90.00
#
_symmetry.space_group_name_H-M   'P 1'
#
loop_
_entity.id
_entity.type
_entity.pdbx_description
1 polymer ?
#
loop_
_entity_poly.entity_id
_entity_poly.type
_entity_poly.pdbx_seq_one_letter_code
_entity_poly.pdbx_strand_id
1 'polypeptide(L)'
;MIRRVTALFPPPTYSHASVVEAGTKLAFLAGSVPLDAEGRIVGEGDPVRQAEQVMANLQEQLKAVGSDLAHVLHTEVYVVSGETSVLSAVWEVVEASGLSTGPHSSTLLGVACLGYTGQLVEITATAVVP
;
A
#
# COMPACT_ATOMS: atom_id res chain seq x y z
N MET A 1 -2.98 16.84 -3.89
CA MET A 1 -2.85 17.73 -2.72
C MET A 1 -3.13 16.96 -1.43
N ILE A 2 -2.25 17.12 -0.47
CA ILE A 2 -2.39 16.50 0.85
C ILE A 2 -3.35 17.33 1.69
N ARG A 3 -4.19 16.67 2.48
CA ARG A 3 -5.08 17.32 3.44
C ARG A 3 -4.85 16.78 4.84
N ARG A 4 -4.59 17.68 5.77
CA ARG A 4 -4.66 17.43 7.20
C ARG A 4 -5.90 18.10 7.76
N VAL A 5 -6.65 17.37 8.57
CA VAL A 5 -7.81 17.93 9.26
C VAL A 5 -7.37 18.30 10.68
N THR A 6 -7.28 19.59 10.95
CA THR A 6 -6.70 20.08 12.22
C THR A 6 -7.49 19.69 13.47
N ALA A 7 -8.80 19.41 13.31
CA ALA A 7 -9.65 18.96 14.41
C ALA A 7 -9.46 17.49 14.77
N LEU A 8 -8.73 16.73 13.96
CA LEU A 8 -8.51 15.30 14.16
C LEU A 8 -7.13 15.04 14.76
N PHE A 9 -6.98 13.85 15.35
CA PHE A 9 -5.67 13.39 15.80
C PHE A 9 -4.70 13.34 14.61
N PRO A 10 -3.51 13.95 14.70
CA PRO A 10 -2.58 14.01 13.56
C PRO A 10 -2.07 12.61 13.20
N PRO A 11 -2.16 12.20 11.92
CA PRO A 11 -1.66 10.91 11.50
C PRO A 11 -0.13 10.91 11.50
N PRO A 12 0.51 9.81 11.95
CA PRO A 12 1.97 9.77 12.06
C PRO A 12 2.68 9.74 10.70
N THR A 13 2.17 8.95 9.74
CA THR A 13 2.87 8.66 8.49
C THR A 13 1.97 8.66 7.26
N TYR A 14 0.71 9.07 7.40
CA TYR A 14 -0.24 9.20 6.30
C TYR A 14 -0.98 10.53 6.38
N SER A 15 -1.76 10.85 5.36
CA SER A 15 -2.57 12.08 5.30
C SER A 15 -4.05 11.75 5.52
N HIS A 16 -4.82 12.72 5.99
CA HIS A 16 -6.27 12.53 6.15
C HIS A 16 -6.98 12.44 4.81
N ALA A 17 -6.47 13.08 3.79
CA ALA A 17 -7.04 13.05 2.45
C ALA A 17 -5.99 13.38 1.40
N SER A 18 -6.23 12.92 0.17
CA SER A 18 -5.48 13.30 -1.01
C SER A 18 -6.44 13.94 -2.00
N VAL A 19 -6.06 15.09 -2.55
CA VAL A 19 -6.89 15.84 -3.52
C VAL A 19 -6.04 16.14 -4.74
N VAL A 20 -6.61 15.94 -5.92
CA VAL A 20 -5.94 16.21 -7.19
C VAL A 20 -6.69 17.26 -8.02
N GLU A 21 -5.96 17.98 -8.84
CA GLU A 21 -6.52 18.93 -9.79
C GLU A 21 -7.32 18.21 -10.88
N ALA A 22 -8.34 18.88 -11.39
CA ALA A 22 -9.09 18.39 -12.55
C ALA A 22 -8.14 18.19 -13.75
N GLY A 23 -8.34 17.11 -14.49
CA GLY A 23 -7.51 16.78 -15.65
C GLY A 23 -6.25 15.98 -15.30
N THR A 24 -5.99 15.70 -14.03
CA THR A 24 -4.88 14.85 -13.61
C THR A 24 -5.10 13.41 -14.10
N LYS A 25 -4.06 12.85 -14.72
CA LYS A 25 -4.09 11.44 -15.16
C LYS A 25 -3.84 10.53 -13.98
N LEU A 26 -4.74 9.58 -13.77
CA LEU A 26 -4.67 8.63 -12.66
C LEU A 26 -4.47 7.21 -13.16
N ALA A 27 -3.77 6.41 -12.37
CA ALA A 27 -3.68 4.97 -12.52
C ALA A 27 -4.32 4.30 -11.32
N PHE A 28 -5.23 3.35 -11.57
CA PHE A 28 -5.84 2.49 -10.56
C PHE A 28 -5.19 1.12 -10.69
N LEU A 29 -4.39 0.74 -9.70
CA LEU A 29 -3.63 -0.50 -9.77
C LEU A 29 -4.44 -1.65 -9.19
N ALA A 30 -4.25 -2.84 -9.77
CA ALA A 30 -4.70 -4.08 -9.14
C ALA A 30 -3.96 -4.24 -7.80
N GLY A 31 -4.58 -4.94 -6.85
CA GLY A 31 -3.94 -5.23 -5.58
C GLY A 31 -2.59 -5.93 -5.79
N SER A 32 -1.54 -5.37 -5.20
CA SER A 32 -0.23 -6.00 -5.21
C SER A 32 -0.21 -7.18 -4.26
N VAL A 33 0.28 -8.33 -4.71
CA VAL A 33 0.29 -9.59 -4.00
C VAL A 33 1.72 -10.12 -3.85
N PRO A 34 2.01 -10.95 -2.82
CA PRO A 34 3.37 -11.41 -2.52
C PRO A 34 3.78 -12.62 -3.38
N LEU A 35 3.54 -12.55 -4.69
CA LEU A 35 3.89 -13.62 -5.61
C LEU A 35 5.13 -13.26 -6.42
N ASP A 36 5.96 -14.26 -6.72
CA ASP A 36 7.03 -14.12 -7.70
C ASP A 36 6.48 -14.29 -9.13
N ALA A 37 7.35 -14.17 -10.14
CA ALA A 37 6.97 -14.27 -11.54
C ALA A 37 6.43 -15.66 -11.93
N GLU A 38 6.71 -16.68 -11.13
CA GLU A 38 6.22 -18.06 -11.34
C GLU A 38 4.93 -18.35 -10.56
N GLY A 39 4.39 -17.36 -9.86
CA GLY A 39 3.14 -17.49 -9.12
C GLY A 39 3.29 -18.15 -7.75
N ARG A 40 4.51 -18.19 -7.20
CA ARG A 40 4.76 -18.76 -5.87
C ARG A 40 4.74 -17.68 -4.81
N ILE A 41 4.20 -18.00 -3.62
CA ILE A 41 4.23 -17.10 -2.46
C ILE A 41 5.69 -16.89 -2.03
N VAL A 42 6.07 -15.63 -1.86
CA VAL A 42 7.34 -15.24 -1.27
C VAL A 42 7.09 -14.86 0.19
N GLY A 43 7.76 -15.53 1.12
CA GLY A 43 7.57 -15.31 2.55
C GLY A 43 6.42 -16.11 3.14
N GLU A 44 6.32 -17.39 2.85
CA GLU A 44 5.27 -18.25 3.38
C GLU A 44 5.24 -18.20 4.92
N GLY A 45 4.07 -17.89 5.48
CA GLY A 45 3.88 -17.76 6.92
C GLY A 45 4.49 -16.49 7.54
N ASP A 46 5.09 -15.61 6.74
CA ASP A 46 5.81 -14.43 7.23
C ASP A 46 5.19 -13.13 6.65
N PRO A 47 4.32 -12.46 7.41
CA PRO A 47 3.66 -11.25 6.92
C PRO A 47 4.63 -10.09 6.61
N VAL A 48 5.72 -9.96 7.35
CA VAL A 48 6.72 -8.90 7.09
C VAL A 48 7.44 -9.16 5.77
N ARG A 49 7.88 -10.39 5.55
CA ARG A 49 8.53 -10.74 4.28
C ARG A 49 7.56 -10.63 3.10
N GLN A 50 6.30 -11.01 3.28
CA GLN A 50 5.28 -10.81 2.26
C GLN A 50 5.04 -9.33 1.96
N ALA A 51 5.01 -8.48 2.99
CA ALA A 51 4.88 -7.03 2.81
C ALA A 51 6.03 -6.46 1.99
N GLU A 52 7.26 -6.90 2.22
CA GLU A 52 8.41 -6.48 1.43
C GLU A 52 8.26 -6.85 -0.06
N GLN A 53 7.80 -8.06 -0.34
CA GLN A 53 7.55 -8.49 -1.72
C GLN A 53 6.40 -7.72 -2.37
N VAL A 54 5.33 -7.47 -1.62
CA VAL A 54 4.19 -6.66 -2.08
C VAL A 54 4.66 -5.25 -2.46
N MET A 55 5.52 -4.63 -1.65
CA MET A 55 6.05 -3.30 -1.96
C MET A 55 6.95 -3.31 -3.21
N ALA A 56 7.77 -4.34 -3.38
CA ALA A 56 8.59 -4.50 -4.58
C ALA A 56 7.72 -4.66 -5.83
N ASN A 57 6.67 -5.48 -5.75
CA ASN A 57 5.73 -5.68 -6.86
C ASN A 57 4.93 -4.42 -7.16
N LEU A 58 4.55 -3.65 -6.13
CA LEU A 58 3.86 -2.38 -6.31
C LEU A 58 4.73 -1.37 -7.08
N GLN A 59 6.02 -1.31 -6.77
CA GLN A 59 6.95 -0.46 -7.52
C GLN A 59 7.00 -0.83 -9.00
N GLU A 60 7.02 -2.12 -9.32
CA GLU A 60 7.00 -2.58 -10.71
C GLU A 60 5.69 -2.22 -11.42
N GLN A 61 4.55 -2.35 -10.74
CA GLN A 61 3.26 -1.95 -11.29
C GLN A 61 3.23 -0.44 -11.58
N LEU A 62 3.71 0.38 -10.64
CA LEU A 62 3.76 1.83 -10.80
C LEU A 62 4.67 2.23 -11.97
N LYS A 63 5.85 1.64 -12.05
CA LYS A 63 6.79 1.88 -13.13
C LYS A 63 6.19 1.56 -14.50
N ALA A 64 5.44 0.48 -14.59
CA ALA A 64 4.80 0.06 -15.85
C ALA A 64 3.77 1.08 -16.36
N VAL A 65 3.17 1.88 -15.50
CA VAL A 65 2.21 2.91 -15.87
C VAL A 65 2.81 4.33 -15.90
N GLY A 66 4.12 4.45 -15.73
CA GLY A 66 4.81 5.73 -15.77
C GLY A 66 4.70 6.53 -14.47
N SER A 67 4.56 5.86 -13.34
CA SER A 67 4.46 6.49 -12.03
C SER A 67 5.53 5.94 -11.08
N ASP A 68 5.46 6.30 -9.82
CA ASP A 68 6.35 5.84 -8.75
C ASP A 68 5.66 5.96 -7.38
N LEU A 69 6.33 5.50 -6.33
CA LEU A 69 5.79 5.52 -4.97
C LEU A 69 5.49 6.94 -4.47
N ALA A 70 6.27 7.93 -4.87
CA ALA A 70 6.05 9.32 -4.45
C ALA A 70 4.79 9.95 -5.05
N HIS A 71 4.26 9.37 -6.12
CA HIS A 71 3.04 9.82 -6.78
C HIS A 71 1.78 9.05 -6.36
N VAL A 72 1.90 8.11 -5.43
CA VAL A 72 0.75 7.40 -4.88
C VAL A 72 -0.09 8.36 -4.04
N LEU A 73 -1.39 8.39 -4.33
CA LEU A 73 -2.36 9.24 -3.64
C LEU A 73 -3.02 8.51 -2.48
N HIS A 74 -3.31 7.23 -2.68
CA HIS A 74 -4.09 6.45 -1.73
C HIS A 74 -3.69 4.98 -1.79
N THR A 75 -3.65 4.34 -0.61
CA THR A 75 -3.47 2.90 -0.49
C THR A 75 -4.50 2.30 0.46
N GLU A 76 -4.81 1.04 0.24
CA GLU A 76 -5.49 0.20 1.22
C GLU A 76 -4.59 -1.00 1.48
N VAL A 77 -4.24 -1.20 2.75
CA VAL A 77 -3.33 -2.24 3.20
C VAL A 77 -4.14 -3.31 3.93
N TYR A 78 -4.15 -4.51 3.39
CA TYR A 78 -4.89 -5.66 3.92
C TYR A 78 -3.92 -6.67 4.50
N VAL A 79 -4.17 -7.10 5.74
CA VAL A 79 -3.35 -8.09 6.45
C VAL A 79 -4.25 -9.18 7.00
N VAL A 80 -3.92 -10.43 6.72
CA VAL A 80 -4.64 -11.58 7.29
C VAL A 80 -4.18 -11.77 8.73
N SER A 81 -4.85 -11.11 9.65
CA SER A 81 -4.59 -11.20 11.08
C SER A 81 -5.72 -10.53 11.87
N GLY A 82 -6.00 -11.04 13.04
CA GLY A 82 -6.85 -10.39 14.04
C GLY A 82 -6.05 -9.61 15.08
N GLU A 83 -4.71 -9.55 14.94
CA GLU A 83 -3.83 -8.93 15.93
C GLU A 83 -3.25 -7.61 15.41
N THR A 84 -3.48 -6.51 16.13
CA THR A 84 -2.98 -5.19 15.75
C THR A 84 -1.45 -5.13 15.70
N SER A 85 -0.75 -5.96 16.48
CA SER A 85 0.71 -6.04 16.44
C SER A 85 1.24 -6.53 15.09
N VAL A 86 0.53 -7.46 14.45
CA VAL A 86 0.88 -7.95 13.11
C VAL A 86 0.61 -6.87 12.07
N LEU A 87 -0.52 -6.18 12.16
CA LEU A 87 -0.84 -5.06 11.28
C LEU A 87 0.23 -3.97 11.39
N SER A 88 0.66 -3.64 12.61
CA SER A 88 1.70 -2.64 12.85
C SER A 88 3.04 -3.04 12.24
N ALA A 89 3.42 -4.32 12.33
CA ALA A 89 4.67 -4.83 11.74
C ALA A 89 4.66 -4.69 10.20
N VAL A 90 3.52 -4.96 9.56
CA VAL A 90 3.35 -4.74 8.11
C VAL A 90 3.40 -3.26 7.78
N TRP A 91 2.73 -2.42 8.57
CA TRP A 91 2.73 -0.97 8.36
C TRP A 91 4.14 -0.37 8.44
N GLU A 92 5.00 -0.89 9.32
CA GLU A 92 6.40 -0.45 9.41
C GLU A 92 7.14 -0.65 8.07
N VAL A 93 6.85 -1.73 7.35
CA VAL A 93 7.42 -1.97 6.01
C VAL A 93 6.90 -0.92 5.03
N VAL A 94 5.61 -0.62 5.07
CA VAL A 94 4.98 0.38 4.19
C VAL A 94 5.55 1.77 4.45
N GLU A 95 5.64 2.19 5.69
CA GLU A 95 6.15 3.53 6.04
C GLU A 95 7.65 3.69 5.79
N ALA A 96 8.42 2.61 5.81
CA ALA A 96 9.84 2.64 5.47
C ALA A 96 10.08 2.75 3.96
N SER A 97 9.04 2.64 3.14
CA SER A 97 9.10 2.77 1.69
C SER A 97 8.97 4.22 1.25
N GLY A 98 9.07 4.47 -0.07
CA GLY A 98 8.87 5.79 -0.65
C GLY A 98 7.44 6.34 -0.54
N LEU A 99 6.46 5.55 -0.09
CA LEU A 99 5.08 6.01 0.09
C LEU A 99 4.97 7.13 1.12
N SER A 100 5.78 7.11 2.15
CA SER A 100 5.73 8.10 3.23
C SER A 100 6.23 9.48 2.80
N THR A 101 6.87 9.61 1.65
CA THR A 101 7.43 10.88 1.17
C THR A 101 6.50 11.65 0.23
N GLY A 102 5.45 11.02 -0.27
CA GLY A 102 4.46 11.62 -1.17
C GLY A 102 3.12 11.91 -0.49
N PRO A 103 2.20 12.62 -1.19
CA PRO A 103 0.83 12.78 -0.71
C PRO A 103 0.15 11.41 -0.69
N HIS A 104 -0.29 10.98 0.49
CA HIS A 104 -0.74 9.61 0.65
C HIS A 104 -1.76 9.50 1.78
N SER A 105 -2.99 9.14 1.43
CA SER A 105 -3.98 8.69 2.39
C SER A 105 -4.02 7.17 2.40
N SER A 106 -4.31 6.56 3.54
CA SER A 106 -4.28 5.10 3.65
C SER A 106 -5.26 4.56 4.68
N THR A 107 -5.70 3.33 4.44
CA THR A 107 -6.46 2.54 5.41
C THR A 107 -5.74 1.21 5.63
N LEU A 108 -5.62 0.79 6.88
CA LEU A 108 -4.99 -0.46 7.28
C LEU A 108 -6.04 -1.36 7.92
N LEU A 109 -6.22 -2.56 7.38
CA LEU A 109 -7.27 -3.48 7.80
C LEU A 109 -6.75 -4.88 8.06
N GLY A 110 -7.22 -5.50 9.14
CA GLY A 110 -7.13 -6.94 9.34
C GLY A 110 -8.30 -7.63 8.63
N VAL A 111 -8.03 -8.67 7.88
CA VAL A 111 -9.02 -9.41 7.11
C VAL A 111 -8.94 -10.92 7.40
N ALA A 112 -10.02 -11.65 7.11
CA ALA A 112 -10.10 -13.08 7.39
C ALA A 112 -9.25 -13.91 6.42
N CYS A 113 -9.17 -13.51 5.14
CA CYS A 113 -8.40 -14.18 4.11
C CYS A 113 -8.19 -13.24 2.92
N LEU A 114 -7.28 -13.62 2.03
CA LEU A 114 -7.04 -12.97 0.75
C LEU A 114 -7.14 -13.98 -0.38
N GLY A 115 -6.97 -13.53 -1.62
CA GLY A 115 -7.32 -14.31 -2.81
C GLY A 115 -6.46 -15.54 -3.08
N TYR A 116 -5.22 -15.55 -2.64
CA TYR A 116 -4.31 -16.69 -2.88
C TYR A 116 -4.07 -17.48 -1.61
N THR A 117 -3.98 -18.79 -1.72
CA THR A 117 -3.65 -19.65 -0.59
C THR A 117 -2.31 -19.26 0.01
N GLY A 118 -2.29 -18.99 1.33
CA GLY A 118 -1.07 -18.55 2.03
C GLY A 118 -0.75 -17.07 1.91
N GLN A 119 -1.54 -16.30 1.17
CA GLN A 119 -1.37 -14.86 1.08
C GLN A 119 -1.79 -14.18 2.40
N LEU A 120 -0.90 -13.37 2.96
CA LEU A 120 -1.11 -12.67 4.23
C LEU A 120 -1.18 -11.16 4.08
N VAL A 121 -0.73 -10.60 2.95
CA VAL A 121 -0.67 -9.15 2.70
C VAL A 121 -1.11 -8.84 1.28
N GLU A 122 -1.85 -7.76 1.12
CA GLU A 122 -2.18 -7.16 -0.18
C GLU A 122 -2.27 -5.66 -0.04
N ILE A 123 -1.83 -4.92 -1.05
CA ILE A 123 -1.93 -3.46 -1.07
C ILE A 123 -2.52 -3.00 -2.39
N THR A 124 -3.61 -2.22 -2.32
CA THR A 124 -4.15 -1.51 -3.47
C THR A 124 -3.60 -0.09 -3.49
N ALA A 125 -3.46 0.50 -4.66
CA ALA A 125 -2.99 1.87 -4.79
C ALA A 125 -3.64 2.59 -5.96
N THR A 126 -3.83 3.91 -5.77
CA THR A 126 -4.17 4.86 -6.83
C THR A 126 -3.05 5.89 -6.90
N ALA A 127 -2.56 6.18 -8.10
CA ALA A 127 -1.42 7.07 -8.27
C ALA A 127 -1.67 8.09 -9.36
N VAL A 128 -0.98 9.24 -9.27
CA VAL A 128 -0.89 10.20 -10.36
C VAL A 128 0.12 9.67 -11.38
N VAL A 129 -0.21 9.80 -12.66
CA VAL A 129 0.73 9.56 -13.77
C VAL A 129 1.21 10.93 -14.24
N PRO A 130 2.42 11.34 -13.87
CA PRO A 130 2.95 12.65 -14.22
C PRO A 130 3.28 12.81 -15.69
#